data_82cfacb5319224fd60e8d090fc4f5cfe
#
_entry.id   82cfacb5319224fd60e8d090fc4f5cfe
#
_cell.length_a   1.000
_cell.length_b   1.000
_cell.length_c   1.000
_cell.angle_alpha   90.00
_cell.angle_beta   90.00
_cell.angle_gamma   90.00
#
_symmetry.space_group_name_H-M   'P 1'
#
loop_
_entity.id
_entity.type
_entity.pdbx_description
1 polymer ?
#
loop_
_entity_poly.entity_id
_entity_poly.type
_entity_poly.pdbx_seq_one_letter_code
_entity_poly.pdbx_strand_id
1 'polypeptide(L)'
;MPNRSTSRAMNTSILNPSSNDIEMKCCPINNTFKIIGKKFTVLILRNMINGKQSRFNQLLNSIEDSNPKTLSSRLREMEKAGLIKRKVFSNEKPVRIEYYLTEKGSALQPILDIMAAYSMKYCSKDVFRDAKPRQFEKVYRRDITTVEIGNGL
;
A
#
# COMPACT_ATOMS: atom_id res chain seq x y z
N MET A 1 37.84 -15.98 -3.77
CA MET A 1 37.52 -14.73 -4.49
C MET A 1 36.45 -14.01 -3.70
N PRO A 2 36.70 -12.90 -3.02
CA PRO A 2 35.66 -12.20 -2.30
C PRO A 2 34.79 -11.40 -3.24
N ASN A 3 33.49 -11.62 -3.16
CA ASN A 3 32.44 -10.96 -3.91
C ASN A 3 32.38 -9.47 -3.47
N ARG A 4 32.83 -8.56 -4.33
CA ARG A 4 32.70 -7.13 -4.13
C ARG A 4 31.26 -6.74 -4.43
N SER A 5 30.41 -6.67 -3.42
CA SER A 5 29.19 -5.90 -3.47
C SER A 5 29.57 -4.42 -3.45
N THR A 6 29.70 -3.83 -4.62
CA THR A 6 29.78 -2.38 -4.80
C THR A 6 28.44 -1.78 -4.41
N SER A 7 28.34 -1.35 -3.16
CA SER A 7 27.30 -0.41 -2.75
C SER A 7 27.57 0.91 -3.48
N ARG A 8 26.84 1.10 -4.59
CA ARG A 8 26.87 2.35 -5.35
C ARG A 8 26.34 3.44 -4.42
N ALA A 9 27.23 4.31 -3.93
CA ALA A 9 26.87 5.48 -3.15
C ALA A 9 25.83 6.29 -3.94
N MET A 10 24.61 6.41 -3.41
CA MET A 10 23.57 7.23 -4.02
C MET A 10 23.98 8.68 -3.93
N ASN A 11 23.85 9.41 -5.03
CA ASN A 11 24.12 10.84 -5.07
C ASN A 11 23.12 11.55 -4.15
N THR A 12 23.58 11.94 -2.97
CA THR A 12 22.77 12.56 -1.90
C THR A 12 22.20 13.93 -2.30
N SER A 13 22.73 14.59 -3.31
CA SER A 13 22.26 15.91 -3.78
C SER A 13 20.83 15.90 -4.35
N ILE A 14 20.34 14.73 -4.82
CA ILE A 14 18.97 14.56 -5.32
C ILE A 14 17.97 14.35 -4.17
N LEU A 15 18.46 13.95 -2.99
CA LEU A 15 17.62 13.48 -1.89
C LEU A 15 17.31 14.55 -0.84
N ASN A 16 18.06 15.66 -0.81
CA ASN A 16 17.86 16.70 0.19
C ASN A 16 18.21 18.10 -0.35
N PRO A 17 17.22 18.88 -0.80
CA PRO A 17 17.45 20.23 -1.28
C PRO A 17 17.63 21.29 -0.18
N SER A 18 17.45 20.95 1.10
CA SER A 18 17.59 21.87 2.22
C SER A 18 18.53 21.31 3.28
N SER A 19 19.57 22.08 3.56
CA SER A 19 20.65 21.83 4.52
C SER A 19 20.15 21.65 5.96
N ASN A 20 19.82 20.43 6.31
CA ASN A 20 19.92 19.96 7.68
C ASN A 20 20.84 18.75 7.66
N ASP A 21 21.74 18.60 8.59
CA ASP A 21 22.75 17.53 8.71
C ASP A 21 22.15 16.12 8.94
N ILE A 22 20.98 15.87 8.35
CA ILE A 22 20.29 14.58 8.46
C ILE A 22 20.76 13.68 7.31
N GLU A 23 21.59 12.71 7.63
CA GLU A 23 22.05 11.71 6.69
C GLU A 23 21.00 10.62 6.44
N MET A 24 20.53 10.50 5.19
CA MET A 24 19.57 9.49 4.79
C MET A 24 20.29 8.24 4.25
N LYS A 25 19.95 7.06 4.78
CA LYS A 25 20.45 5.77 4.28
C LYS A 25 19.91 5.39 2.91
N CYS A 26 18.70 5.84 2.56
CA CYS A 26 18.06 5.56 1.27
C CYS A 26 16.97 6.59 0.96
N CYS A 27 16.57 6.65 -0.31
CA CYS A 27 15.43 7.47 -0.74
C CYS A 27 14.13 7.01 -0.07
N PRO A 28 13.41 7.87 0.65
CA PRO A 28 12.14 7.52 1.32
C PRO A 28 11.07 7.02 0.34
N ILE A 29 10.98 7.64 -0.84
CA ILE A 29 10.04 7.22 -1.90
C ILE A 29 10.35 5.79 -2.35
N ASN A 30 11.63 5.51 -2.65
CA ASN A 30 12.05 4.17 -3.05
C ASN A 30 11.82 3.13 -1.93
N ASN A 31 12.05 3.51 -0.68
CA ASN A 31 11.77 2.64 0.46
C ASN A 31 10.30 2.28 0.59
N THR A 32 9.41 3.26 0.47
CA THR A 32 7.95 3.02 0.45
C THR A 32 7.54 2.18 -0.75
N PHE A 33 8.10 2.47 -1.93
CA PHE A 33 7.79 1.73 -3.15
C PHE A 33 8.20 0.25 -3.07
N LYS A 34 9.32 -0.08 -2.42
CA LYS A 34 9.71 -1.49 -2.16
C LYS A 34 8.64 -2.26 -1.37
N ILE A 35 7.90 -1.56 -0.51
CA ILE A 35 6.83 -2.16 0.32
C ILE A 35 5.55 -2.33 -0.51
N ILE A 36 5.09 -1.24 -1.16
CA ILE A 36 3.78 -1.21 -1.83
C ILE A 36 3.82 -1.62 -3.30
N GLY A 37 4.98 -1.58 -3.95
CA GLY A 37 5.14 -1.82 -5.39
C GLY A 37 5.01 -3.28 -5.83
N LYS A 38 4.86 -4.20 -4.90
CA LYS A 38 4.66 -5.62 -5.23
C LYS A 38 3.22 -5.86 -5.72
N LYS A 39 3.07 -6.73 -6.72
CA LYS A 39 1.77 -7.08 -7.30
C LYS A 39 0.74 -7.39 -6.20
N PHE A 40 -0.44 -6.82 -6.32
CA PHE A 40 -1.59 -6.95 -5.42
C PHE A 40 -1.49 -6.24 -4.05
N THR A 41 -0.33 -5.77 -3.59
CA THR A 41 -0.23 -5.13 -2.26
C THR A 41 -1.19 -3.95 -2.11
N VAL A 42 -1.16 -3.02 -3.06
CA VAL A 42 -2.06 -1.84 -3.03
C VAL A 42 -3.53 -2.21 -3.19
N LEU A 43 -3.84 -3.26 -3.96
CA LEU A 43 -5.22 -3.73 -4.14
C LEU A 43 -5.76 -4.41 -2.88
N ILE A 44 -4.92 -5.17 -2.17
CA ILE A 44 -5.27 -5.75 -0.86
C ILE A 44 -5.54 -4.63 0.14
N LEU A 45 -4.63 -3.65 0.26
CA LEU A 45 -4.80 -2.49 1.14
C LEU A 45 -6.09 -1.74 0.83
N ARG A 46 -6.34 -1.42 -0.45
CA ARG A 46 -7.59 -0.77 -0.91
C ARG A 46 -8.83 -1.54 -0.44
N ASN A 47 -8.84 -2.86 -0.65
CA ASN A 47 -9.98 -3.69 -0.31
C ASN A 47 -10.19 -3.81 1.22
N MET A 48 -9.10 -3.84 1.99
CA MET A 48 -9.18 -3.82 3.45
C MET A 48 -9.64 -2.46 3.98
N ILE A 49 -9.16 -1.36 3.43
CA ILE A 49 -9.49 0.01 3.86
C ILE A 49 -10.92 0.37 3.44
N ASN A 50 -11.21 0.33 2.15
CA ASN A 50 -12.46 0.81 1.58
C ASN A 50 -13.57 -0.26 1.61
N GLY A 51 -13.22 -1.51 1.34
CA GLY A 51 -14.14 -2.64 1.27
C GLY A 51 -14.36 -3.35 2.60
N LYS A 52 -13.63 -2.97 3.66
CA LYS A 52 -13.66 -3.63 4.98
C LYS A 52 -13.46 -5.14 4.91
N GLN A 53 -12.77 -5.62 3.88
CA GLN A 53 -12.50 -7.03 3.69
C GLN A 53 -11.40 -7.50 4.64
N SER A 54 -11.68 -8.55 5.40
CA SER A 54 -10.74 -9.10 6.38
C SER A 54 -10.42 -10.58 6.16
N ARG A 55 -11.15 -11.26 5.27
CA ARG A 55 -11.02 -12.72 5.07
C ARG A 55 -10.33 -13.04 3.73
N PHE A 56 -9.57 -14.13 3.74
CA PHE A 56 -8.84 -14.60 2.57
C PHE A 56 -9.72 -14.73 1.31
N ASN A 57 -10.86 -15.40 1.43
CA ASN A 57 -11.76 -15.62 0.28
C ASN A 57 -12.40 -14.32 -0.22
N GLN A 58 -12.66 -13.34 0.65
CA GLN A 58 -13.15 -12.03 0.24
C GLN A 58 -12.09 -11.32 -0.64
N LEU A 59 -10.85 -11.31 -0.18
CA LEU A 59 -9.73 -10.71 -0.92
C LEU A 59 -9.46 -11.46 -2.23
N LEU A 60 -9.49 -12.79 -2.21
CA LEU A 60 -9.27 -13.61 -3.41
C LEU A 60 -10.31 -13.33 -4.49
N ASN A 61 -11.58 -13.24 -4.10
CA ASN A 61 -12.68 -13.05 -5.06
C ASN A 61 -12.79 -11.61 -5.59
N SER A 62 -12.22 -10.64 -4.88
CA SER A 62 -12.34 -9.21 -5.21
C SER A 62 -11.13 -8.64 -5.95
N ILE A 63 -10.03 -9.39 -6.06
CA ILE A 63 -8.82 -8.97 -6.74
C ILE A 63 -8.71 -9.75 -8.06
N GLU A 64 -8.89 -9.02 -9.16
CA GLU A 64 -8.76 -9.58 -10.50
C GLU A 64 -7.37 -10.20 -10.71
N ASP A 65 -7.29 -11.30 -11.46
CA ASP A 65 -6.07 -12.06 -11.73
C ASP A 65 -5.33 -12.60 -10.50
N SER A 66 -5.95 -12.56 -9.32
CA SER A 66 -5.34 -13.17 -8.14
C SER A 66 -5.56 -14.68 -8.13
N ASN A 67 -4.60 -15.38 -7.52
CA ASN A 67 -4.72 -16.81 -7.24
C ASN A 67 -4.33 -17.10 -5.79
N PRO A 68 -4.76 -18.23 -5.21
CA PRO A 68 -4.54 -18.54 -3.80
C PRO A 68 -3.06 -18.52 -3.40
N LYS A 69 -2.17 -19.02 -4.25
CA LYS A 69 -0.72 -19.09 -3.99
C LYS A 69 -0.12 -17.68 -3.89
N THR A 70 -0.40 -16.83 -4.87
CA THR A 70 0.13 -15.46 -4.90
C THR A 70 -0.46 -14.62 -3.77
N LEU A 71 -1.77 -14.74 -3.51
CA LEU A 71 -2.41 -14.00 -2.41
C LEU A 71 -1.85 -14.41 -1.05
N SER A 72 -1.70 -15.73 -0.80
CA SER A 72 -1.10 -16.23 0.44
C SER A 72 0.32 -15.70 0.66
N SER A 73 1.15 -15.73 -0.39
CA SER A 73 2.52 -15.19 -0.32
C SER A 73 2.50 -13.71 0.00
N ARG A 74 1.63 -12.95 -0.66
CA ARG A 74 1.52 -11.51 -0.46
C ARG A 74 1.08 -11.14 0.94
N LEU A 75 0.07 -11.82 1.47
CA LEU A 75 -0.40 -11.58 2.85
C LEU A 75 0.68 -11.86 3.89
N ARG A 76 1.48 -12.94 3.72
CA ARG A 76 2.62 -13.21 4.61
C ARG A 76 3.69 -12.11 4.55
N GLU A 77 3.99 -11.61 3.35
CA GLU A 77 4.95 -10.53 3.19
C GLU A 77 4.45 -9.22 3.79
N MET A 78 3.16 -8.91 3.64
CA MET A 78 2.53 -7.73 4.25
C MET A 78 2.51 -7.84 5.78
N GLU A 79 2.25 -9.02 6.33
CA GLU A 79 2.32 -9.29 7.77
C GLU A 79 3.76 -9.09 8.26
N LYS A 80 4.76 -9.67 7.59
CA LYS A 80 6.19 -9.48 7.90
C LYS A 80 6.63 -8.01 7.81
N ALA A 81 6.08 -7.26 6.86
CA ALA A 81 6.34 -5.82 6.73
C ALA A 81 5.60 -4.97 7.77
N GLY A 82 4.76 -5.59 8.60
CA GLY A 82 3.98 -4.91 9.64
C GLY A 82 2.82 -4.07 9.12
N LEU A 83 2.32 -4.33 7.91
CA LEU A 83 1.16 -3.63 7.35
C LEU A 83 -0.16 -4.21 7.83
N ILE A 84 -0.19 -5.50 8.08
CA ILE A 84 -1.36 -6.24 8.54
C ILE A 84 -0.99 -7.18 9.69
N LYS A 85 -2.00 -7.57 10.45
CA LYS A 85 -1.94 -8.63 11.47
C LYS A 85 -2.90 -9.75 11.10
N ARG A 86 -2.47 -10.99 11.29
CA ARG A 86 -3.28 -12.19 11.11
C ARG A 86 -3.81 -12.65 12.46
N LYS A 87 -5.11 -12.89 12.56
CA LYS A 87 -5.77 -13.45 13.75
C LYS A 87 -6.45 -14.77 13.42
N VAL A 88 -6.21 -15.77 14.25
CA VAL A 88 -6.81 -17.11 14.12
C VAL A 88 -7.82 -17.30 15.24
N PHE A 89 -9.04 -17.66 14.89
CA PHE A 89 -10.11 -17.99 15.81
C PHE A 89 -10.25 -19.52 15.87
N SER A 90 -9.38 -20.15 16.67
CA SER A 90 -9.26 -21.61 16.77
C SER A 90 -10.46 -22.28 17.43
N ASN A 91 -11.22 -21.52 18.24
CA ASN A 91 -12.41 -22.04 18.94
C ASN A 91 -13.64 -22.14 18.03
N GLU A 92 -13.56 -21.62 16.80
CA GLU A 92 -14.65 -21.72 15.82
C GLU A 92 -14.45 -22.94 14.90
N LYS A 93 -15.55 -23.55 14.51
CA LYS A 93 -15.56 -24.67 13.53
C LYS A 93 -16.43 -24.30 12.35
N PRO A 94 -15.87 -24.13 11.12
CA PRO A 94 -14.45 -24.25 10.78
C PRO A 94 -13.60 -23.10 11.37
N VAL A 95 -12.29 -23.34 11.56
CA VAL A 95 -11.36 -22.35 12.05
C VAL A 95 -11.40 -21.09 11.17
N ARG A 96 -11.62 -19.94 11.79
CA ARG A 96 -11.70 -18.66 11.09
C ARG A 96 -10.36 -17.91 11.18
N ILE A 97 -9.92 -17.38 10.04
CA ILE A 97 -8.72 -16.54 9.94
C ILE A 97 -9.13 -15.19 9.38
N GLU A 98 -8.72 -14.14 10.05
CA GLU A 98 -8.93 -12.75 9.64
C GLU A 98 -7.64 -11.96 9.63
N TYR A 99 -7.60 -10.96 8.74
CA TYR A 99 -6.50 -10.03 8.57
C TYR A 99 -6.97 -8.62 8.94
N TYR A 100 -6.17 -7.90 9.69
CA TYR A 100 -6.47 -6.56 10.16
C TYR A 100 -5.33 -5.62 9.79
N LEU A 101 -5.68 -4.41 9.36
CA LEU A 101 -4.68 -3.36 9.15
C LEU A 101 -4.03 -2.98 10.47
N THR A 102 -2.72 -2.75 10.42
CA THR A 102 -2.00 -2.07 11.49
C THR A 102 -2.12 -0.55 11.29
N GLU A 103 -1.68 0.24 12.27
CA GLU A 103 -1.53 1.69 12.09
C GLU A 103 -0.65 2.02 10.87
N LYS A 104 0.49 1.32 10.71
CA LYS A 104 1.37 1.45 9.55
C LYS A 104 0.66 1.14 8.23
N GLY A 105 -0.19 0.11 8.20
CA GLY A 105 -0.96 -0.25 7.01
C GLY A 105 -2.04 0.79 6.70
N SER A 106 -2.74 1.28 7.71
CA SER A 106 -3.77 2.32 7.57
C SER A 106 -3.20 3.66 7.13
N ALA A 107 -1.97 3.99 7.57
CA ALA A 107 -1.28 5.21 7.17
C ALA A 107 -0.94 5.29 5.67
N LEU A 108 -1.09 4.19 4.92
CA LEU A 108 -0.95 4.19 3.46
C LEU A 108 -2.20 4.68 2.72
N GLN A 109 -3.35 4.84 3.40
CA GLN A 109 -4.60 5.28 2.75
C GLN A 109 -4.45 6.55 1.92
N PRO A 110 -3.81 7.63 2.40
CA PRO A 110 -3.66 8.85 1.63
C PRO A 110 -2.86 8.68 0.35
N ILE A 111 -1.86 7.81 0.35
CA ILE A 111 -1.11 7.48 -0.86
C ILE A 111 -2.05 6.83 -1.89
N LEU A 112 -2.90 5.90 -1.46
CA LEU A 112 -3.89 5.27 -2.33
C LEU A 112 -4.91 6.28 -2.86
N ASP A 113 -5.36 7.22 -2.04
CA ASP A 113 -6.30 8.27 -2.41
C ASP A 113 -5.71 9.20 -3.48
N ILE A 114 -4.45 9.62 -3.30
CA ILE A 114 -3.73 10.44 -4.29
C ILE A 114 -3.52 9.65 -5.59
N MET A 115 -3.17 8.38 -5.54
CA MET A 115 -3.07 7.53 -6.74
C MET A 115 -4.41 7.44 -7.48
N ALA A 116 -5.51 7.28 -6.76
CA ALA A 116 -6.85 7.27 -7.35
C ALA A 116 -7.19 8.62 -7.99
N ALA A 117 -6.97 9.73 -7.29
CA ALA A 117 -7.20 11.09 -7.79
C ALA A 117 -6.39 11.38 -9.06
N TYR A 118 -5.11 10.97 -9.08
CA TYR A 118 -4.26 11.11 -10.27
C TYR A 118 -4.86 10.38 -11.47
N SER A 119 -5.22 9.11 -11.32
CA SER A 119 -5.79 8.30 -12.41
C SER A 119 -7.13 8.83 -12.90
N MET A 120 -8.01 9.26 -11.98
CA MET A 120 -9.30 9.85 -12.35
C MET A 120 -9.17 11.15 -13.14
N LYS A 121 -8.11 11.91 -12.89
CA LYS A 121 -7.84 13.17 -13.60
C LYS A 121 -7.12 12.95 -14.92
N TYR A 122 -6.05 12.21 -14.93
CA TYR A 122 -5.11 12.13 -16.05
C TYR A 122 -5.26 10.87 -16.91
N CYS A 123 -5.85 9.79 -16.36
CA CYS A 123 -6.10 8.53 -17.03
C CYS A 123 -7.62 8.22 -17.13
N SER A 124 -8.44 9.24 -17.24
CA SER A 124 -9.91 9.11 -17.21
C SER A 124 -10.47 8.17 -18.27
N LYS A 125 -9.81 8.07 -19.42
CA LYS A 125 -10.18 7.15 -20.52
C LYS A 125 -10.12 5.68 -20.09
N ASP A 126 -9.17 5.35 -19.22
CA ASP A 126 -8.97 3.97 -18.73
C ASP A 126 -9.82 3.69 -17.49
N VAL A 127 -10.19 4.72 -16.74
CA VAL A 127 -10.92 4.61 -15.46
C VAL A 127 -12.42 4.69 -15.64
N PHE A 128 -12.92 5.56 -16.54
CA PHE A 128 -14.36 5.81 -16.70
C PHE A 128 -14.86 5.43 -18.09
N ARG A 129 -16.04 4.80 -18.16
CA ARG A 129 -16.67 4.41 -19.44
C ARG A 129 -16.93 5.59 -20.38
N ASP A 130 -17.25 6.76 -19.83
CA ASP A 130 -17.50 7.99 -20.59
C ASP A 130 -16.22 8.82 -20.80
N ALA A 131 -15.06 8.29 -20.37
CA ALA A 131 -13.73 8.88 -20.51
C ALA A 131 -13.57 10.31 -19.93
N LYS A 132 -14.51 10.78 -19.10
CA LYS A 132 -14.49 12.13 -18.55
C LYS A 132 -13.72 12.18 -17.23
N PRO A 133 -12.80 13.16 -17.04
CA PRO A 133 -12.13 13.38 -15.78
C PRO A 133 -13.10 13.69 -14.64
N ARG A 134 -12.80 13.19 -13.44
CA ARG A 134 -13.58 13.45 -12.23
C ARG A 134 -12.68 13.81 -11.05
N GLN A 135 -13.26 14.57 -10.12
CA GLN A 135 -12.63 14.88 -8.85
C GLN A 135 -12.85 13.70 -7.89
N PHE A 136 -11.84 13.42 -7.06
CA PHE A 136 -11.84 12.32 -6.10
C PHE A 136 -13.05 12.41 -5.15
N GLU A 137 -13.30 13.58 -4.60
CA GLU A 137 -14.35 13.85 -3.61
C GLU A 137 -15.75 13.55 -4.17
N LYS A 138 -15.96 13.80 -5.47
CA LYS A 138 -17.25 13.49 -6.13
C LYS A 138 -17.49 12.00 -6.32
N VAL A 139 -16.42 11.20 -6.46
CA VAL A 139 -16.51 9.76 -6.67
C VAL A 139 -16.55 9.01 -5.36
N TYR A 140 -15.64 9.33 -4.44
CA TYR A 140 -15.51 8.64 -3.14
C TYR A 140 -16.34 9.25 -2.02
N ARG A 141 -16.96 10.43 -2.25
CA ARG A 141 -17.82 11.17 -1.31
C ARG A 141 -17.13 11.45 0.04
N ARG A 142 -15.83 11.69 -0.01
CA ARG A 142 -14.97 12.09 1.11
C ARG A 142 -13.77 12.84 0.56
N ASP A 143 -13.18 13.68 1.39
CA ASP A 143 -11.95 14.39 1.04
C ASP A 143 -10.76 13.43 0.98
N ILE A 144 -9.74 13.81 0.21
CA ILE A 144 -8.46 13.10 0.25
C ILE A 144 -7.93 13.21 1.68
N THR A 145 -7.70 12.06 2.30
CA THR A 145 -7.21 12.01 3.66
C THR A 145 -5.87 12.75 3.75
N THR A 146 -5.85 13.88 4.41
CA THR A 146 -4.61 14.58 4.73
C THR A 146 -3.91 13.78 5.82
N VAL A 147 -2.70 13.30 5.56
CA VAL A 147 -1.90 12.68 6.61
C VAL A 147 -1.31 13.78 7.45
N GLU A 148 -1.81 13.96 8.62
CA GLU A 148 -0.91 14.26 9.70
C GLU A 148 -0.11 12.97 9.95
N ILE A 149 1.02 12.81 9.26
CA ILE A 149 2.04 11.87 9.69
C ILE A 149 2.47 12.42 11.04
N GLY A 150 1.90 11.82 12.09
CA GLY A 150 2.02 12.34 13.45
C GLY A 150 3.47 12.67 13.74
N ASN A 151 3.70 13.85 14.28
CA ASN A 151 4.92 14.22 14.97
C ASN A 151 5.05 13.32 16.22
N GLY A 152 5.15 12.02 16.00
CA GLY A 152 5.38 11.03 17.02
C GLY A 152 6.86 10.70 17.05
N LEU A 153 7.62 11.55 17.70
CA LEU A 153 8.87 11.22 18.38
C LEU A 153 8.63 11.29 19.85
#